data_f34f15979c410517a0262e21c570418d
#
_entry.id   f34f15979c410517a0262e21c570418d
#
_cell.length_a   1.000
_cell.length_b   1.000
_cell.length_c   1.000
_cell.angle_alpha   90.00
_cell.angle_beta   90.00
_cell.angle_gamma   90.00
#
_symmetry.space_group_name_H-M   'P 1'
#
loop_
_entity.id
_entity.type
_entity.pdbx_description
1 polymer ?
#
loop_
_entity_poly.entity_id
_entity_poly.type
_entity_poly.pdbx_seq_one_letter_code
_entity_poly.pdbx_strand_id
1 'polypeptide(L)'
;MPKNCLIFLEKGYWPVLHVQHVYTNTQSRFHESQGQDFKDGFQPYPSEPVFQKIVNIAFIRTNLESYLRDKRIDKLVIAGFNLPHCVSTTTRMAANLVFKTSLISDATASFALPNLDGHLIDPEVLHTINLVYLHDEFAQVMTIEEFMGMIMKSSMPSVLTPKS
;
A
#
# COMPACT_ATOMS: atom_id res chain seq x y z
N MET A 1 -6.53 -13.76 8.51
CA MET A 1 -6.76 -12.74 7.48
C MET A 1 -5.41 -12.24 6.99
N PRO A 2 -5.10 -12.30 5.71
CA PRO A 2 -3.79 -11.93 5.18
C PRO A 2 -3.58 -10.43 5.24
N LYS A 3 -2.34 -10.06 5.48
CA LYS A 3 -1.93 -8.67 5.69
C LYS A 3 -0.85 -8.31 4.67
N ASN A 4 -1.20 -8.44 3.39
CA ASN A 4 -0.29 -8.10 2.31
C ASN A 4 -0.59 -6.70 1.81
N CYS A 5 0.43 -5.87 1.71
CA CYS A 5 0.37 -4.57 1.10
C CYS A 5 0.75 -4.73 -0.38
N LEU A 6 -0.10 -4.27 -1.29
CA LEU A 6 0.22 -4.16 -2.71
C LEU A 6 0.71 -2.76 -3.01
N ILE A 7 1.81 -2.64 -3.74
CA ILE A 7 2.34 -1.37 -4.22
C ILE A 7 2.30 -1.40 -5.75
N PHE A 8 1.57 -0.48 -6.34
CA PHE A 8 1.47 -0.31 -7.80
C PHE A 8 2.33 0.86 -8.25
N LEU A 9 2.88 0.79 -9.47
CA LEU A 9 3.78 1.82 -9.98
C LEU A 9 3.49 2.20 -11.43
N GLU A 10 3.69 3.48 -11.75
CA GLU A 10 3.35 4.06 -13.04
C GLU A 10 4.56 4.17 -14.00
N LYS A 11 4.51 3.42 -15.11
CA LYS A 11 5.00 3.78 -16.46
C LYS A 11 4.72 2.64 -17.44
N GLY A 12 3.63 2.74 -18.22
CA GLY A 12 3.38 1.90 -19.39
C GLY A 12 3.15 0.39 -19.14
N TYR A 13 3.83 -0.20 -18.20
CA TYR A 13 3.61 -1.49 -17.52
C TYR A 13 3.74 -1.21 -16.03
N TRP A 14 2.70 -1.43 -15.28
CA TRP A 14 2.61 -1.21 -13.85
C TRP A 14 3.19 -2.40 -13.11
N PRO A 15 4.44 -2.36 -12.65
CA PRO A 15 4.95 -3.47 -11.87
C PRO A 15 4.19 -3.54 -10.54
N VAL A 16 3.62 -4.69 -10.27
CA VAL A 16 3.04 -5.02 -8.97
C VAL A 16 4.18 -5.52 -8.08
N LEU A 17 4.29 -4.95 -6.89
CA LEU A 17 5.22 -5.37 -5.86
C LEU A 17 4.43 -5.87 -4.66
N HIS A 18 4.79 -7.03 -4.15
CA HIS A 18 4.15 -7.59 -2.98
C HIS A 18 5.00 -7.37 -1.74
N VAL A 19 4.38 -6.94 -0.66
CA VAL A 19 5.05 -6.81 0.65
C VAL A 19 4.38 -7.77 1.62
N GLN A 20 5.13 -8.77 2.05
CA GLN A 20 4.68 -9.81 2.95
C GLN A 20 5.25 -9.58 4.35
N HIS A 21 4.39 -9.58 5.38
CA HIS A 21 4.85 -9.54 6.76
C HIS A 21 5.08 -10.97 7.25
N VAL A 22 6.32 -11.27 7.60
CA VAL A 22 6.74 -12.57 8.13
C VAL A 22 7.25 -12.40 9.57
N TYR A 23 7.08 -13.42 10.41
CA TYR A 23 7.59 -13.39 11.77
C TYR A 23 7.98 -14.78 12.24
N THR A 24 9.11 -14.90 12.89
CA THR A 24 9.66 -16.17 13.37
C THR A 24 9.06 -16.65 14.69
N ASN A 25 8.34 -15.80 15.43
CA ASN A 25 7.69 -16.19 16.67
C ASN A 25 6.42 -16.98 16.39
N THR A 26 6.36 -18.23 16.87
CA THR A 26 5.24 -19.15 16.68
C THR A 26 3.90 -18.64 17.22
N GLN A 27 3.90 -17.71 18.16
CA GLN A 27 2.69 -17.07 18.69
C GLN A 27 2.24 -15.84 17.90
N SER A 28 3.02 -15.42 16.92
CA SER A 28 2.66 -14.30 16.07
C SER A 28 1.61 -14.71 15.03
N ARG A 29 0.63 -13.83 14.78
CA ARG A 29 -0.33 -13.97 13.67
C ARG A 29 0.32 -13.94 12.29
N PHE A 30 1.62 -13.64 12.21
CA PHE A 30 2.43 -13.59 10.99
C PHE A 30 3.41 -14.75 10.88
N HIS A 31 3.30 -15.75 11.75
CA HIS A 31 4.10 -16.97 11.67
C HIS A 31 3.60 -17.86 10.53
N GLU A 32 4.49 -18.61 9.90
CA GLU A 32 4.21 -19.53 8.77
C GLU A 32 2.98 -20.42 8.98
N SER A 33 2.81 -20.94 10.23
CA SER A 33 1.68 -21.81 10.57
C SER A 33 0.35 -21.07 10.78
N GLN A 34 0.30 -19.72 10.77
CA GLN A 34 -0.87 -18.95 11.18
C GLN A 34 -1.30 -17.84 10.19
N GLY A 35 -0.78 -17.82 8.96
CA GLY A 35 -1.33 -16.93 7.95
C GLY A 35 -0.40 -15.83 7.45
N GLN A 36 0.88 -16.14 7.24
CA GLN A 36 1.73 -15.29 6.42
C GLN A 36 1.46 -15.46 4.92
N ASP A 37 0.79 -16.55 4.51
CA ASP A 37 0.52 -16.84 3.10
C ASP A 37 -0.35 -15.79 2.44
N PHE A 38 -0.13 -15.60 1.15
CA PHE A 38 -1.00 -14.77 0.33
C PHE A 38 -2.39 -15.41 0.24
N LYS A 39 -3.43 -14.59 0.27
CA LYS A 39 -4.80 -15.05 0.05
C LYS A 39 -4.98 -15.57 -1.36
N ASP A 40 -5.94 -16.50 -1.48
CA ASP A 40 -6.44 -16.93 -2.78
C ASP A 40 -6.85 -15.72 -3.63
N GLY A 41 -6.35 -15.67 -4.85
CA GLY A 41 -6.52 -14.55 -5.77
C GLY A 41 -5.55 -13.37 -5.59
N PHE A 42 -4.65 -13.40 -4.58
CA PHE A 42 -3.63 -12.39 -4.35
C PHE A 42 -2.20 -12.94 -4.34
N GLN A 43 -2.02 -14.14 -4.86
CA GLN A 43 -0.69 -14.73 -5.00
C GLN A 43 0.11 -13.94 -6.03
N PRO A 44 1.39 -13.64 -5.75
CA PRO A 44 2.28 -13.02 -6.72
C PRO A 44 2.42 -13.88 -7.98
N TYR A 45 2.40 -13.24 -9.14
CA TYR A 45 2.87 -13.91 -10.35
C TYR A 45 4.40 -14.12 -10.27
N PRO A 46 4.97 -15.12 -11.00
CA PRO A 46 6.40 -15.39 -10.95
C PRO A 46 7.31 -14.20 -11.32
N SER A 47 6.77 -13.23 -12.04
CA SER A 47 7.47 -12.00 -12.43
C SER A 47 7.36 -10.87 -11.41
N GLU A 48 6.51 -11.00 -10.39
CA GLU A 48 6.23 -9.98 -9.40
C GLU A 48 7.11 -10.17 -8.16
N PRO A 49 7.95 -9.19 -7.81
CA PRO A 49 8.84 -9.31 -6.66
C PRO A 49 8.07 -9.29 -5.34
N VAL A 50 8.52 -10.10 -4.40
CA VAL A 50 8.01 -10.17 -3.03
C VAL A 50 9.07 -9.65 -2.07
N PHE A 51 8.72 -8.64 -1.27
CA PHE A 51 9.56 -8.10 -0.21
C PHE A 51 9.05 -8.56 1.15
N GLN A 52 9.86 -9.35 1.85
CA GLN A 52 9.51 -9.81 3.18
C GLN A 52 10.00 -8.84 4.24
N LYS A 53 9.13 -8.51 5.19
CA LYS A 53 9.42 -7.62 6.32
C LYS A 53 9.04 -8.26 7.64
N ILE A 54 9.73 -7.86 8.70
CA ILE A 54 9.49 -8.34 10.09
C ILE A 54 8.97 -7.23 11.00
N VAL A 55 8.79 -6.02 10.46
CA VAL A 55 8.25 -4.84 11.16
C VAL A 55 7.12 -4.22 10.34
N ASN A 56 6.39 -3.25 10.89
CA ASN A 56 5.25 -2.66 10.19
C ASN A 56 5.64 -1.93 8.90
N ILE A 57 6.79 -1.26 8.88
CA ILE A 57 7.25 -0.47 7.73
C ILE A 57 7.88 -1.37 6.66
N ALA A 58 7.43 -1.22 5.41
CA ALA A 58 7.94 -2.02 4.29
C ALA A 58 9.40 -1.69 3.91
N PHE A 59 9.89 -0.51 4.23
CA PHE A 59 11.23 -0.04 3.88
C PHE A 59 12.31 -0.42 4.90
N ILE A 60 11.92 -0.85 6.10
CA ILE A 60 12.88 -1.17 7.16
C ILE A 60 13.31 -2.64 7.08
N ARG A 61 14.62 -2.85 7.02
CA ARG A 61 15.26 -4.19 6.89
C ARG A 61 14.80 -4.96 5.66
N THR A 62 14.52 -4.23 4.58
CA THR A 62 14.24 -4.76 3.24
C THR A 62 15.09 -4.01 2.23
N ASN A 63 15.17 -4.52 1.02
CA ASN A 63 15.78 -3.84 -0.12
C ASN A 63 14.76 -3.10 -1.00
N LEU A 64 13.55 -2.82 -0.48
CA LEU A 64 12.48 -2.19 -1.26
C LEU A 64 12.90 -0.82 -1.79
N GLU A 65 13.50 0.04 -0.95
CA GLU A 65 13.90 1.37 -1.38
C GLU A 65 14.93 1.31 -2.49
N SER A 66 16.01 0.54 -2.33
CA SER A 66 17.06 0.39 -3.36
C SER A 66 16.46 -0.14 -4.66
N TYR A 67 15.60 -1.15 -4.59
CA TYR A 67 14.90 -1.67 -5.75
C TYR A 67 14.11 -0.59 -6.50
N LEU A 68 13.33 0.22 -5.78
CA LEU A 68 12.56 1.30 -6.37
C LEU A 68 13.46 2.36 -7.02
N ARG A 69 14.55 2.76 -6.35
CA ARG A 69 15.54 3.72 -6.88
C ARG A 69 16.23 3.20 -8.13
N ASP A 70 16.68 1.95 -8.12
CA ASP A 70 17.35 1.31 -9.26
C ASP A 70 16.42 1.22 -10.49
N LYS A 71 15.13 1.01 -10.26
CA LYS A 71 14.10 1.01 -11.30
C LYS A 71 13.63 2.42 -11.69
N ARG A 72 14.15 3.48 -11.04
CA ARG A 72 13.75 4.88 -11.24
C ARG A 72 12.27 5.12 -11.00
N ILE A 73 11.74 4.47 -10.00
CA ILE A 73 10.35 4.57 -9.59
C ILE A 73 10.26 5.65 -8.52
N ASP A 74 9.50 6.69 -8.78
CA ASP A 74 9.29 7.84 -7.89
C ASP A 74 7.84 8.00 -7.43
N LYS A 75 6.92 7.23 -8.04
CA LYS A 75 5.50 7.26 -7.69
C LYS A 75 5.06 5.89 -7.18
N LEU A 76 4.32 5.87 -6.09
CA LEU A 76 3.81 4.67 -5.46
C LEU A 76 2.30 4.73 -5.32
N VAL A 77 1.64 3.60 -5.59
CA VAL A 77 0.24 3.41 -5.23
C VAL A 77 0.17 2.32 -4.19
N ILE A 78 -0.39 2.62 -3.05
CA ILE A 78 -0.43 1.72 -1.89
C ILE A 78 -1.85 1.24 -1.66
N ALA A 79 -1.99 -0.07 -1.49
CA ALA A 79 -3.21 -0.76 -1.08
C ALA A 79 -2.88 -1.89 -0.11
N GLY A 80 -3.87 -2.40 0.62
CA GLY A 80 -3.69 -3.59 1.48
C GLY A 80 -4.15 -3.42 2.92
N PHE A 81 -3.61 -4.25 3.82
CA PHE A 81 -4.03 -4.39 5.21
C PHE A 81 -2.83 -4.37 6.18
N ASN A 82 -2.95 -3.92 7.37
CA ASN A 82 -4.02 -3.22 8.03
C ASN A 82 -3.73 -1.71 7.98
N LEU A 83 -4.72 -0.89 7.64
CA LEU A 83 -4.49 0.54 7.43
C LEU A 83 -3.87 1.23 8.66
N PRO A 84 -4.35 1.05 9.91
CA PRO A 84 -3.74 1.69 11.09
C PRO A 84 -2.29 1.30 11.36
N HIS A 85 -1.79 0.23 10.77
CA HIS A 85 -0.46 -0.33 11.08
C HIS A 85 0.46 -0.33 9.85
N CYS A 86 0.52 -1.45 9.13
CA CYS A 86 1.49 -1.65 8.05
C CYS A 86 1.31 -0.65 6.90
N VAL A 87 0.07 -0.37 6.52
CA VAL A 87 -0.22 0.54 5.41
C VAL A 87 0.13 1.97 5.81
N SER A 88 -0.39 2.47 6.94
CA SER A 88 -0.12 3.83 7.40
C SER A 88 1.37 4.10 7.62
N THR A 89 2.07 3.20 8.30
CA THR A 89 3.51 3.38 8.55
C THR A 89 4.34 3.34 7.26
N THR A 90 3.98 2.48 6.30
CA THR A 90 4.64 2.40 5.00
C THR A 90 4.36 3.65 4.16
N THR A 91 3.11 4.14 4.14
CA THR A 91 2.71 5.36 3.44
C THR A 91 3.48 6.58 3.95
N ARG A 92 3.57 6.75 5.28
CA ARG A 92 4.34 7.83 5.91
C ARG A 92 5.82 7.75 5.56
N MET A 93 6.39 6.54 5.60
CA MET A 93 7.81 6.37 5.26
C MET A 93 8.06 6.62 3.78
N ALA A 94 7.18 6.18 2.89
CA ALA A 94 7.28 6.47 1.46
C ALA A 94 7.34 7.98 1.19
N ALA A 95 6.47 8.76 1.81
CA ALA A 95 6.48 10.22 1.70
C ALA A 95 7.76 10.84 2.25
N ASN A 96 8.23 10.38 3.43
CA ASN A 96 9.49 10.84 4.03
C ASN A 96 10.72 10.50 3.18
N LEU A 97 10.65 9.43 2.40
CA LEU A 97 11.65 9.07 1.39
C LEU A 97 11.43 9.78 0.04
N VAL A 98 10.53 10.77 0.01
CA VAL A 98 10.24 11.63 -1.15
C VAL A 98 9.63 10.87 -2.35
N PHE A 99 8.95 9.76 -2.11
CA PHE A 99 8.10 9.13 -3.13
C PHE A 99 6.76 9.88 -3.22
N LYS A 100 6.28 10.10 -4.43
CA LYS A 100 4.90 10.58 -4.68
C LYS A 100 3.94 9.43 -4.42
N THR A 101 3.19 9.51 -3.35
CA THR A 101 2.40 8.39 -2.86
C THR A 101 0.91 8.64 -3.05
N SER A 102 0.21 7.68 -3.66
CA SER A 102 -1.24 7.57 -3.67
C SER A 102 -1.67 6.40 -2.78
N LEU A 103 -2.75 6.57 -2.03
CA LEU A 103 -3.34 5.54 -1.20
C LEU A 103 -4.76 5.26 -1.66
N ILE A 104 -5.05 4.01 -2.00
CA ILE A 104 -6.37 3.63 -2.51
C ILE A 104 -7.30 3.30 -1.34
N SER A 105 -8.25 4.18 -1.07
CA SER A 105 -9.12 4.11 0.09
C SER A 105 -9.97 2.84 0.13
N ASP A 106 -10.62 2.50 -0.97
CA ASP A 106 -11.49 1.32 -1.11
C ASP A 106 -10.74 0.00 -1.37
N ALA A 107 -9.40 0.07 -1.51
CA ALA A 107 -8.51 -1.09 -1.53
C ALA A 107 -7.68 -1.22 -0.24
N THR A 108 -8.08 -0.55 0.83
CA THR A 108 -7.52 -0.69 2.18
C THR A 108 -8.62 -1.01 3.18
N ALA A 109 -8.26 -1.60 4.32
CA ALA A 109 -9.21 -1.84 5.39
C ALA A 109 -8.55 -1.83 6.77
N SER A 110 -9.37 -1.67 7.80
CA SER A 110 -8.98 -1.75 9.20
C SER A 110 -9.66 -2.95 9.88
N PHE A 111 -9.10 -3.38 10.99
CA PHE A 111 -9.74 -4.30 11.92
C PHE A 111 -10.14 -3.55 13.17
N ALA A 112 -11.15 -4.05 13.88
CA ALA A 112 -11.49 -3.53 15.20
C ALA A 112 -10.25 -3.61 16.11
N LEU A 113 -9.98 -2.52 16.81
CA LEU A 113 -8.90 -2.42 17.78
C LEU A 113 -9.46 -1.97 19.13
N PRO A 114 -8.97 -2.49 20.25
CA PRO A 114 -9.38 -2.01 21.55
C PRO A 114 -8.85 -0.60 21.79
N ASN A 115 -9.67 0.26 22.39
CA ASN A 115 -9.23 1.50 23.00
C ASN A 115 -8.44 1.22 24.30
N LEU A 116 -8.04 2.28 25.00
CA LEU A 116 -7.26 2.15 26.24
C LEU A 116 -8.03 1.45 27.37
N ASP A 117 -9.37 1.47 27.34
CA ASP A 117 -10.24 0.80 28.31
C ASP A 117 -10.62 -0.63 27.86
N GLY A 118 -10.11 -1.09 26.75
CA GLY A 118 -10.36 -2.42 26.20
C GLY A 118 -11.63 -2.55 25.34
N HIS A 119 -12.42 -1.49 25.17
CA HIS A 119 -13.58 -1.50 24.27
C HIS A 119 -13.14 -1.46 22.81
N LEU A 120 -13.76 -2.28 21.98
CA LEU A 120 -13.46 -2.33 20.56
C LEU A 120 -13.97 -1.08 19.85
N ILE A 121 -13.06 -0.43 19.12
CA ILE A 121 -13.41 0.66 18.20
C ILE A 121 -13.80 0.03 16.87
N ASP A 122 -14.86 0.56 16.28
CA ASP A 122 -15.37 0.10 15.00
C ASP A 122 -14.31 0.23 13.88
N PRO A 123 -14.13 -0.80 13.02
CA PRO A 123 -13.18 -0.79 11.92
C PRO A 123 -13.34 0.38 10.96
N GLU A 124 -14.57 0.79 10.65
CA GLU A 124 -14.85 1.88 9.71
C GLU A 124 -14.47 3.24 10.31
N VAL A 125 -14.64 3.41 11.62
CA VAL A 125 -14.17 4.61 12.33
C VAL A 125 -12.64 4.68 12.27
N LEU A 126 -11.96 3.58 12.57
CA LEU A 126 -10.49 3.50 12.50
C LEU A 126 -9.99 3.72 11.07
N HIS A 127 -10.68 3.16 10.08
CA HIS A 127 -10.35 3.33 8.67
C HIS A 127 -10.46 4.81 8.27
N THR A 128 -11.60 5.42 8.49
CA THR A 128 -11.85 6.83 8.14
C THR A 128 -10.84 7.77 8.79
N ILE A 129 -10.59 7.63 10.10
CA ILE A 129 -9.63 8.49 10.81
C ILE A 129 -8.21 8.35 10.23
N ASN A 130 -7.79 7.12 9.92
CA ASN A 130 -6.46 6.91 9.34
C ASN A 130 -6.33 7.49 7.93
N LEU A 131 -7.37 7.40 7.09
CA LEU A 131 -7.37 8.04 5.78
C LEU A 131 -7.23 9.56 5.91
N VAL A 132 -7.96 10.18 6.83
CA VAL A 132 -7.86 11.63 7.11
C VAL A 132 -6.45 12.04 7.53
N TYR A 133 -5.79 11.27 8.42
CA TYR A 133 -4.42 11.56 8.84
C TYR A 133 -3.36 11.37 7.75
N LEU A 134 -3.66 10.62 6.71
CA LEU A 134 -2.73 10.36 5.62
C LEU A 134 -2.94 11.30 4.43
N HIS A 135 -4.18 11.77 4.24
CA HIS A 135 -4.55 12.60 3.11
C HIS A 135 -3.82 13.95 3.12
N ASP A 136 -3.31 14.35 1.97
CA ASP A 136 -2.56 15.57 1.66
C ASP A 136 -1.21 15.72 2.39
N GLU A 137 -1.02 15.11 3.56
CA GLU A 137 0.24 15.18 4.30
C GLU A 137 1.25 14.12 3.82
N PHE A 138 0.79 12.87 3.62
CA PHE A 138 1.67 11.75 3.28
C PHE A 138 1.30 11.08 1.97
N ALA A 139 0.06 11.17 1.54
CA ALA A 139 -0.43 10.57 0.31
C ALA A 139 -1.65 11.29 -0.24
N GLN A 140 -1.83 11.22 -1.56
CA GLN A 140 -3.11 11.51 -2.17
C GLN A 140 -4.04 10.31 -1.92
N VAL A 141 -5.01 10.46 -1.03
CA VAL A 141 -6.04 9.43 -0.79
C VAL A 141 -7.13 9.56 -1.85
N MET A 142 -7.44 8.46 -2.52
CA MET A 142 -8.44 8.41 -3.59
C MET A 142 -9.05 7.01 -3.71
N THR A 143 -10.18 6.89 -4.36
CA THR A 143 -10.77 5.60 -4.73
C THR A 143 -10.07 4.99 -5.95
N ILE A 144 -10.29 3.70 -6.19
CA ILE A 144 -9.77 3.03 -7.40
C ILE A 144 -10.35 3.67 -8.68
N GLU A 145 -11.61 4.10 -8.64
CA GLU A 145 -12.27 4.75 -9.77
C GLU A 145 -11.60 6.09 -10.11
N GLU A 146 -11.36 6.94 -9.11
CA GLU A 146 -10.66 8.23 -9.28
C GLU A 146 -9.25 8.02 -9.82
N PHE A 147 -8.53 7.04 -9.26
CA PHE A 147 -7.21 6.67 -9.71
C PHE A 147 -7.19 6.21 -11.17
N MET A 148 -8.08 5.30 -11.56
CA MET A 148 -8.21 4.83 -12.95
C MET A 148 -8.57 5.98 -13.91
N GLY A 149 -9.46 6.87 -13.49
CA GLY A 149 -9.82 8.07 -14.25
C GLY A 149 -8.65 9.02 -14.48
N MET A 150 -7.77 9.17 -13.48
CA MET A 150 -6.55 9.98 -13.59
C MET A 150 -5.56 9.38 -14.60
N ILE A 151 -5.37 8.07 -14.60
CA ILE A 151 -4.49 7.37 -15.53
C ILE A 151 -4.97 7.49 -16.96
N MET A 152 -6.25 7.22 -17.19
CA MET A 152 -6.83 7.29 -18.54
C MET A 152 -6.66 8.68 -19.14
N LYS A 153 -6.83 9.73 -18.35
CA LYS A 153 -6.60 11.12 -18.78
C LYS A 153 -5.12 11.39 -19.12
N SER A 154 -4.19 10.84 -18.34
CA SER A 154 -2.75 11.04 -18.60
C SER A 154 -2.24 10.25 -19.82
N SER A 155 -2.94 9.21 -20.24
CA SER A 155 -2.60 8.37 -21.39
C SER A 155 -3.21 8.87 -22.70
N MET A 156 -4.12 9.86 -22.68
CA MET A 156 -4.66 10.47 -23.89
C MET A 156 -3.64 11.44 -24.48
N PRO A 157 -3.23 11.30 -25.76
CA PRO A 157 -2.42 12.31 -26.42
C PRO A 157 -3.18 13.63 -26.43
N SER A 158 -2.50 14.72 -26.06
CA SER A 158 -3.05 16.07 -26.18
C SER A 158 -3.51 16.28 -27.62
N VAL A 159 -4.81 16.31 -27.83
CA VAL A 159 -5.39 16.67 -29.11
C VAL A 159 -4.94 18.12 -29.38
N LEU A 160 -4.08 18.29 -30.38
CA LEU A 160 -3.67 19.59 -30.88
C LEU A 160 -4.93 20.39 -31.24
N THR A 161 -5.23 21.40 -30.43
CA THR A 161 -6.19 22.43 -30.86
C THR A 161 -5.66 23.06 -32.13
N PRO A 162 -6.45 23.11 -33.23
CA PRO A 162 -6.02 23.83 -34.41
C PRO A 162 -5.83 25.31 -34.05
N LYS A 163 -4.65 25.83 -34.33
CA LYS A 163 -4.43 27.28 -34.27
C LYS A 163 -5.29 27.93 -35.36
N SER A 164 -6.30 28.66 -34.93
CA SER A 164 -7.04 29.59 -35.77
C SER A 164 -6.18 30.83 -36.10
#